data_bec9786ce8593df021b783b0f0731a18
#
_entry.id   bec9786ce8593df021b783b0f0731a18
#
_cell.length_a   1.000
_cell.length_b   1.000
_cell.length_c   1.000
_cell.angle_alpha   90.00
_cell.angle_beta   90.00
_cell.angle_gamma   90.00
#
_symmetry.space_group_name_H-M   'P 1'
#
loop_
_entity.id
_entity.type
_entity.pdbx_description
1 polymer ?
#
loop_
_entity_poly.entity_id
_entity_poly.type
_entity_poly.pdbx_seq_one_letter_code
_entity_poly.pdbx_strand_id
1 'polypeptide(L)'
;MKVGAVLVRETRVISIGYNGTPKAQIHCDDYFTKLYKQKHSKKYKNLEAYKQSDTFYDEHGKWSIKYELHAEQNAISFAAKHGIRTEDADLYITLAPCVSCAKTIIASGIKRVFYKEPYDRSKDGLIFLKNNGIKCKQVKG
;
A
#
# COMPACT_ATOMS: atom_id res chain seq x y z
N MET A 1 6.96 -4.64 -4.44
CA MET A 1 5.74 -4.68 -5.30
C MET A 1 5.18 -3.27 -5.41
N LYS A 2 4.77 -2.87 -6.62
CA LYS A 2 4.12 -1.56 -6.82
C LYS A 2 2.61 -1.73 -6.67
N VAL A 3 2.02 -0.94 -5.78
CA VAL A 3 0.59 -0.92 -5.53
C VAL A 3 0.05 0.47 -5.86
N GLY A 4 -1.07 0.51 -6.55
CA GLY A 4 -1.78 1.74 -6.89
C GLY A 4 -3.19 1.74 -6.34
N ALA A 5 -3.67 2.90 -5.93
CA ALA A 5 -5.01 3.13 -5.43
C ALA A 5 -5.64 4.36 -6.08
N VAL A 6 -6.91 4.27 -6.44
CA VAL A 6 -7.66 5.35 -7.06
C VAL A 6 -8.99 5.50 -6.32
N LEU A 7 -9.26 6.71 -5.85
CA LEU A 7 -10.55 7.07 -5.28
C LEU A 7 -11.44 7.70 -6.35
N VAL A 8 -12.65 7.20 -6.46
CA VAL A 8 -13.66 7.64 -7.43
C VAL A 8 -14.95 8.02 -6.72
N ARG A 9 -15.48 9.18 -7.01
CA ARG A 9 -16.80 9.62 -6.55
C ARG A 9 -17.57 10.26 -7.71
N GLU A 10 -18.84 9.89 -7.85
CA GLU A 10 -19.68 10.40 -8.94
C GLU A 10 -19.03 10.22 -10.33
N THR A 11 -18.46 9.03 -10.58
CA THR A 11 -17.76 8.66 -11.82
C THR A 11 -16.49 9.46 -12.14
N ARG A 12 -15.99 10.24 -11.18
CA ARG A 12 -14.77 11.04 -11.33
C ARG A 12 -13.66 10.54 -10.41
N VAL A 13 -12.45 10.48 -10.93
CA VAL A 13 -11.26 10.27 -10.13
C VAL A 13 -11.03 11.50 -9.26
N ILE A 14 -11.01 11.31 -7.94
CA ILE A 14 -10.83 12.40 -6.97
C ILE A 14 -9.46 12.35 -6.28
N SER A 15 -8.82 11.21 -6.23
CA SER A 15 -7.49 11.05 -5.67
C SER A 15 -6.81 9.80 -6.20
N ILE A 16 -5.47 9.85 -6.27
CA ILE A 16 -4.63 8.73 -6.68
C ILE A 16 -3.52 8.58 -5.64
N GLY A 17 -3.19 7.34 -5.31
CA GLY A 17 -2.07 7.01 -4.43
C GLY A 17 -1.29 5.81 -4.94
N TYR A 18 -0.06 5.72 -4.53
CA TYR A 18 0.82 4.56 -4.72
C TYR A 18 1.63 4.34 -3.45
N ASN A 19 2.12 3.12 -3.25
CA ASN A 19 2.97 2.84 -2.10
C ASN A 19 4.34 3.49 -2.26
N GLY A 20 4.81 4.13 -1.21
CA GLY A 20 6.11 4.80 -1.21
C GLY A 20 6.34 5.57 0.09
N THR A 21 7.56 6.07 0.23
CA THR A 21 7.94 6.87 1.40
C THR A 21 7.41 8.31 1.32
N PRO A 22 7.13 8.96 2.47
CA PRO A 22 6.88 10.39 2.52
C PRO A 22 8.01 11.20 1.87
N LYS A 23 7.68 12.38 1.34
CA LYS A 23 8.59 13.21 0.52
C LYS A 23 9.99 13.44 1.10
N ALA A 24 10.11 13.55 2.42
CA ALA A 24 11.39 13.81 3.10
C ALA A 24 12.12 12.53 3.56
N GLN A 25 11.52 11.37 3.33
CA GLN A 25 12.08 10.09 3.74
C GLN A 25 12.98 9.51 2.63
N ILE A 26 14.07 8.83 3.01
CA ILE A 26 14.93 8.12 2.07
C ILE A 26 14.12 7.05 1.31
N HIS A 27 14.32 6.96 0.00
CA HIS A 27 13.66 5.96 -0.82
C HIS A 27 14.20 4.55 -0.57
N CYS A 28 13.36 3.56 -0.81
CA CYS A 28 13.65 2.15 -0.61
C CYS A 28 14.96 1.72 -1.29
N ASP A 29 15.14 2.04 -2.55
CA ASP A 29 16.33 1.63 -3.31
C ASP A 29 17.62 2.24 -2.74
N ASP A 30 17.59 3.50 -2.34
CA ASP A 30 18.75 4.18 -1.74
C ASP A 30 19.09 3.60 -0.37
N TYR A 31 18.07 3.36 0.45
CA TYR A 31 18.23 2.74 1.76
C TYR A 31 18.87 1.36 1.66
N PHE A 32 18.32 0.48 0.83
CA PHE A 32 18.82 -0.89 0.73
C PHE A 32 20.14 -1.01 -0.03
N THR A 33 20.45 -0.11 -0.96
CA THR A 33 21.78 0.00 -1.56
C THR A 33 22.84 0.36 -0.51
N LYS A 34 22.52 1.30 0.37
CA LYS A 34 23.42 1.69 1.46
C LYS A 34 23.58 0.57 2.48
N LEU A 35 22.47 -0.07 2.87
CA LEU A 35 22.49 -1.20 3.82
C LEU A 35 23.31 -2.38 3.27
N TYR A 36 23.16 -2.72 1.98
CA TYR A 36 23.96 -3.74 1.32
C TYR A 36 25.46 -3.43 1.43
N LYS A 37 25.89 -2.22 1.07
CA LYS A 37 27.29 -1.82 1.14
C LYS A 37 27.85 -1.90 2.56
N GLN A 38 27.06 -1.53 3.57
CA GLN A 38 27.49 -1.50 4.97
C GLN A 38 27.52 -2.89 5.64
N LYS A 39 26.51 -3.73 5.36
CA LYS A 39 26.29 -4.96 6.15
C LYS A 39 26.37 -6.26 5.34
N HIS A 40 26.01 -6.22 4.05
CA HIS A 40 25.75 -7.45 3.30
C HIS A 40 26.71 -7.71 2.13
N SER A 41 27.60 -6.78 1.81
CA SER A 41 28.55 -6.90 0.69
C SER A 41 29.55 -8.06 0.82
N LYS A 42 29.80 -8.52 2.06
CA LYS A 42 30.67 -9.69 2.31
C LYS A 42 29.92 -11.02 2.18
N LYS A 43 28.60 -11.01 2.37
CA LYS A 43 27.75 -12.22 2.34
C LYS A 43 27.18 -12.52 0.97
N TYR A 44 26.80 -11.50 0.22
CA TYR A 44 26.16 -11.64 -1.07
C TYR A 44 27.06 -11.08 -2.18
N LYS A 45 27.15 -11.81 -3.29
CA LYS A 45 28.02 -11.49 -4.44
C LYS A 45 27.80 -10.07 -4.98
N ASN A 46 26.54 -9.62 -5.00
CA ASN A 46 26.15 -8.29 -5.47
C ASN A 46 24.79 -7.89 -4.87
N LEU A 47 24.39 -6.64 -5.11
CA LEU A 47 23.12 -6.09 -4.62
C LEU A 47 21.91 -6.90 -5.10
N GLU A 48 21.94 -7.39 -6.34
CA GLU A 48 20.84 -8.17 -6.90
C GLU A 48 20.66 -9.50 -6.17
N ALA A 49 21.75 -10.23 -5.90
CA ALA A 49 21.72 -11.46 -5.10
C ALA A 49 21.19 -11.21 -3.68
N TYR A 50 21.54 -10.09 -3.08
CA TYR A 50 20.96 -9.69 -1.79
C TYR A 50 19.46 -9.43 -1.90
N LYS A 51 19.00 -8.68 -2.91
CA LYS A 51 17.58 -8.37 -3.14
C LYS A 51 16.71 -9.61 -3.42
N GLN A 52 17.30 -10.71 -3.83
CA GLN A 52 16.62 -11.99 -4.05
C GLN A 52 16.64 -12.91 -2.84
N SER A 53 17.24 -12.51 -1.71
CA SER A 53 17.40 -13.32 -0.52
C SER A 53 16.25 -13.18 0.48
N ASP A 54 16.05 -14.21 1.31
CA ASP A 54 15.12 -14.17 2.43
C ASP A 54 15.49 -13.06 3.44
N THR A 55 16.77 -12.79 3.60
CA THR A 55 17.26 -11.68 4.44
C THR A 55 16.69 -10.34 3.97
N PHE A 56 16.76 -10.07 2.66
CA PHE A 56 16.17 -8.85 2.09
C PHE A 56 14.65 -8.83 2.28
N TYR A 57 13.97 -9.94 2.03
CA TYR A 57 12.52 -10.04 2.19
C TYR A 57 12.07 -9.63 3.60
N ASP A 58 12.74 -10.14 4.63
CA ASP A 58 12.45 -9.80 6.03
C ASP A 58 12.80 -8.36 6.37
N GLU A 59 13.98 -7.89 5.98
CA GLU A 59 14.43 -6.51 6.24
C GLU A 59 13.55 -5.49 5.51
N HIS A 60 13.20 -5.77 4.25
CA HIS A 60 12.31 -4.92 3.47
C HIS A 60 10.90 -4.87 4.07
N GLY A 61 10.36 -6.00 4.52
CA GLY A 61 9.05 -6.04 5.17
C GLY A 61 8.98 -5.16 6.41
N LYS A 62 9.98 -5.26 7.28
CA LYS A 62 10.09 -4.43 8.49
C LYS A 62 10.28 -2.95 8.17
N TRP A 63 11.09 -2.64 7.18
CA TRP A 63 11.34 -1.28 6.73
C TRP A 63 10.08 -0.65 6.12
N SER A 64 9.39 -1.38 5.25
CA SER A 64 8.16 -0.94 4.59
C SER A 64 7.06 -0.60 5.60
N ILE A 65 6.83 -1.47 6.59
CA ILE A 65 5.86 -1.21 7.67
C ILE A 65 6.17 0.11 8.40
N LYS A 66 7.45 0.41 8.58
CA LYS A 66 7.88 1.58 9.36
C LYS A 66 7.89 2.88 8.55
N TYR A 67 8.26 2.82 7.29
CA TYR A 67 8.62 4.02 6.52
C TYR A 67 7.78 4.27 5.28
N GLU A 68 7.07 3.27 4.77
CA GLU A 68 6.23 3.45 3.59
C GLU A 68 4.78 3.74 3.95
N LEU A 69 4.18 4.65 3.20
CA LEU A 69 2.73 4.77 3.11
C LEU A 69 2.22 3.69 2.14
N HIS A 70 1.15 3.01 2.51
CA HIS A 70 0.44 2.16 1.56
C HIS A 70 -0.32 3.02 0.53
N ALA A 71 -0.61 2.47 -0.62
CA ALA A 71 -1.28 3.20 -1.70
C ALA A 71 -2.62 3.81 -1.26
N GLU A 72 -3.40 3.08 -0.47
CA GLU A 72 -4.67 3.53 0.10
C GLU A 72 -4.48 4.71 1.05
N GLN A 73 -3.51 4.60 1.95
CA GLN A 73 -3.17 5.68 2.88
C GLN A 73 -2.74 6.93 2.13
N ASN A 74 -1.95 6.76 1.07
CA ASN A 74 -1.48 7.88 0.26
C ASN A 74 -2.65 8.57 -0.45
N ALA A 75 -3.54 7.82 -1.10
CA ALA A 75 -4.72 8.37 -1.77
C ALA A 75 -5.65 9.11 -0.81
N ILE A 76 -5.94 8.53 0.35
CA ILE A 76 -6.81 9.13 1.38
C ILE A 76 -6.15 10.37 1.99
N SER A 77 -4.86 10.30 2.32
CA SER A 77 -4.13 11.43 2.88
C SER A 77 -4.00 12.59 1.90
N PHE A 78 -3.81 12.32 0.61
CA PHE A 78 -3.82 13.34 -0.43
C PHE A 78 -5.18 14.05 -0.48
N ALA A 79 -6.27 13.30 -0.48
CA ALA A 79 -7.61 13.86 -0.44
C ALA A 79 -7.81 14.75 0.80
N ALA A 80 -7.40 14.28 1.99
CA ALA A 80 -7.48 15.05 3.23
C ALA A 80 -6.67 16.36 3.16
N LYS A 81 -5.44 16.29 2.63
CA LYS A 81 -4.56 17.46 2.48
C LYS A 81 -5.18 18.55 1.58
N HIS A 82 -5.92 18.17 0.57
CA HIS A 82 -6.52 19.07 -0.41
C HIS A 82 -8.00 19.37 -0.17
N GLY A 83 -8.55 18.98 0.98
CA GLY A 83 -9.95 19.22 1.33
C GLY A 83 -10.95 18.47 0.42
N ILE A 84 -10.55 17.33 -0.14
CA ILE A 84 -11.38 16.52 -1.03
C ILE A 84 -12.18 15.53 -0.18
N ARG A 85 -13.49 15.56 -0.30
CA ARG A 85 -14.40 14.66 0.40
C ARG A 85 -14.23 13.21 -0.09
N THR A 86 -14.01 12.28 0.83
CA THR A 86 -13.86 10.83 0.55
C THR A 86 -15.12 10.03 0.87
N GLU A 87 -16.05 10.59 1.63
CA GLU A 87 -17.30 9.91 1.97
C GLU A 87 -18.08 9.54 0.70
N ASP A 88 -18.64 8.32 0.68
CA ASP A 88 -19.33 7.71 -0.45
C ASP A 88 -18.46 7.43 -1.68
N ALA A 89 -17.15 7.59 -1.58
CA ALA A 89 -16.23 7.22 -2.66
C ALA A 89 -16.10 5.70 -2.80
N ASP A 90 -15.71 5.27 -4.00
CA ASP A 90 -15.24 3.93 -4.31
C ASP A 90 -13.71 3.91 -4.35
N LEU A 91 -13.11 2.87 -3.80
CA LEU A 91 -11.67 2.63 -3.89
C LEU A 91 -11.38 1.52 -4.89
N TYR A 92 -10.57 1.82 -5.89
CA TYR A 92 -9.98 0.84 -6.81
C TYR A 92 -8.52 0.65 -6.46
N ILE A 93 -8.09 -0.59 -6.22
CA ILE A 93 -6.75 -0.90 -5.77
C ILE A 93 -6.18 -2.14 -6.45
N THR A 94 -4.91 -2.11 -6.76
CA THR A 94 -4.25 -3.25 -7.42
C THR A 94 -4.06 -4.45 -6.51
N LEU A 95 -3.86 -4.24 -5.21
CA LEU A 95 -3.71 -5.29 -4.20
C LEU A 95 -4.72 -5.09 -3.07
N ALA A 96 -5.43 -6.14 -2.67
CA ALA A 96 -6.39 -6.08 -1.57
C ALA A 96 -5.77 -5.47 -0.29
N PRO A 97 -6.52 -4.64 0.46
CA PRO A 97 -5.96 -3.90 1.58
C PRO A 97 -5.64 -4.79 2.79
N CYS A 98 -4.60 -4.42 3.53
CA CYS A 98 -4.33 -4.98 4.86
C CYS A 98 -5.32 -4.45 5.91
N VAL A 99 -5.33 -5.03 7.11
CA VAL A 99 -6.23 -4.61 8.20
C VAL A 99 -6.05 -3.13 8.57
N SER A 100 -4.81 -2.64 8.62
CA SER A 100 -4.53 -1.24 8.95
C SER A 100 -5.15 -0.29 7.92
N CYS A 101 -5.01 -0.59 6.62
CA CYS A 101 -5.66 0.19 5.56
C CYS A 101 -7.18 0.04 5.59
N ALA A 102 -7.69 -1.16 5.89
CA ALA A 102 -9.13 -1.39 6.02
C ALA A 102 -9.78 -0.48 7.06
N LYS A 103 -9.14 -0.30 8.21
CA LYS A 103 -9.61 0.65 9.25
C LYS A 103 -9.68 2.08 8.73
N THR A 104 -8.66 2.52 8.03
CA THR A 104 -8.61 3.86 7.43
C THR A 104 -9.68 4.04 6.34
N ILE A 105 -9.88 3.02 5.51
CA ILE A 105 -10.93 3.02 4.48
C ILE A 105 -12.31 3.22 5.09
N ILE A 106 -12.63 2.48 6.16
CA ILE A 106 -13.90 2.61 6.88
C ILE A 106 -14.04 4.01 7.48
N ALA A 107 -13.03 4.49 8.19
CA ALA A 107 -13.03 5.79 8.83
C ALA A 107 -13.16 6.96 7.83
N SER A 108 -12.76 6.77 6.59
CA SER A 108 -12.84 7.76 5.51
C SER A 108 -14.20 7.81 4.81
N GLY A 109 -15.15 6.95 5.18
CA GLY A 109 -16.48 6.90 4.59
C GLY A 109 -16.53 6.26 3.19
N ILE A 110 -15.49 5.56 2.77
CA ILE A 110 -15.46 4.81 1.51
C ILE A 110 -16.48 3.68 1.59
N LYS A 111 -17.32 3.54 0.56
CA LYS A 111 -18.46 2.60 0.59
C LYS A 111 -18.22 1.28 -0.13
N ARG A 112 -17.35 1.26 -1.14
CA ARG A 112 -17.03 0.06 -1.93
C ARG A 112 -15.54 -0.02 -2.21
N VAL A 113 -15.00 -1.25 -2.22
CA VAL A 113 -13.61 -1.54 -2.56
C VAL A 113 -13.56 -2.53 -3.72
N PHE A 114 -12.88 -2.16 -4.78
CA PHE A 114 -12.60 -2.99 -5.94
C PHE A 114 -11.10 -3.29 -5.97
N TYR A 115 -10.70 -4.55 -5.96
CA TYR A 115 -9.30 -4.96 -5.94
C TYR A 115 -8.99 -5.92 -7.08
N LYS A 116 -7.77 -5.86 -7.59
CA LYS A 116 -7.32 -6.76 -8.66
C LYS A 116 -6.79 -8.07 -8.11
N GLU A 117 -5.79 -8.00 -7.25
CA GLU A 117 -5.12 -9.17 -6.68
C GLU A 117 -5.46 -9.32 -5.20
N PRO A 118 -5.65 -10.56 -4.71
CA PRO A 118 -5.78 -10.79 -3.27
C PRO A 118 -4.46 -10.49 -2.57
N TYR A 119 -4.54 -10.16 -1.28
CA TYR A 119 -3.36 -9.98 -0.45
C TYR A 119 -2.88 -11.33 0.08
N ASP A 120 -1.70 -11.78 -0.37
CA ASP A 120 -1.20 -13.13 -0.09
C ASP A 120 -0.94 -13.42 1.39
N ARG A 121 -0.60 -12.39 2.15
CA ARG A 121 -0.26 -12.53 3.57
C ARG A 121 -1.47 -12.71 4.48
N SER A 122 -2.63 -12.17 4.10
CA SER A 122 -3.83 -12.24 4.94
C SER A 122 -5.08 -11.79 4.20
N LYS A 123 -6.19 -12.47 4.46
CA LYS A 123 -7.53 -12.05 4.03
C LYS A 123 -8.22 -11.16 5.05
N ASP A 124 -7.58 -10.87 6.18
CA ASP A 124 -8.20 -10.18 7.33
C ASP A 124 -8.69 -8.77 6.98
N GLY A 125 -7.99 -8.07 6.10
CA GLY A 125 -8.41 -6.74 5.64
C GLY A 125 -9.77 -6.77 4.94
N LEU A 126 -9.97 -7.71 4.00
CA LEU A 126 -11.25 -7.88 3.31
C LEU A 126 -12.36 -8.34 4.26
N ILE A 127 -12.06 -9.26 5.17
CA ILE A 127 -13.00 -9.73 6.18
C ILE A 127 -13.43 -8.56 7.07
N PHE A 128 -12.49 -7.75 7.53
CA PHE A 128 -12.76 -6.59 8.36
C PHE A 128 -13.65 -5.56 7.64
N LEU A 129 -13.37 -5.28 6.36
CA LEU A 129 -14.21 -4.39 5.53
C LEU A 129 -15.65 -4.92 5.41
N LYS A 130 -15.81 -6.19 5.06
CA LYS A 130 -17.13 -6.83 4.89
C LYS A 130 -17.91 -6.83 6.18
N ASN A 131 -17.27 -7.13 7.32
CA ASN A 131 -17.90 -7.11 8.63
C ASN A 131 -18.38 -5.70 9.06
N ASN A 132 -17.83 -4.66 8.45
CA ASN A 132 -18.21 -3.27 8.68
C ASN A 132 -19.04 -2.67 7.53
N GLY A 133 -19.69 -3.49 6.73
CA GLY A 133 -20.66 -3.07 5.72
C GLY A 133 -20.07 -2.55 4.41
N ILE A 134 -18.74 -2.69 4.19
CA ILE A 134 -18.10 -2.30 2.94
C ILE A 134 -18.22 -3.43 1.92
N LYS A 135 -18.76 -3.13 0.75
CA LYS A 135 -18.81 -4.07 -0.36
C LYS A 135 -17.43 -4.21 -1.00
N CYS A 136 -16.92 -5.43 -1.07
CA CYS A 136 -15.63 -5.73 -1.68
C CYS A 136 -15.83 -6.64 -2.88
N LYS A 137 -15.23 -6.29 -4.02
CA LYS A 137 -15.31 -7.06 -5.27
C LYS A 137 -13.95 -7.18 -5.92
N GLN A 138 -13.56 -8.40 -6.25
CA GLN A 138 -12.40 -8.62 -7.09
C GLN A 138 -12.76 -8.30 -8.55
N VAL A 139 -11.94 -7.50 -9.20
CA VAL A 139 -12.09 -7.16 -10.61
C VAL A 139 -11.10 -7.96 -11.45
N LYS A 140 -11.59 -8.49 -12.56
CA LYS A 140 -10.77 -9.19 -13.57
C LYS A 140 -10.36 -8.17 -14.64
N GLY A 141 -9.14 -8.22 -15.02
CA GLY A 141 -8.68 -7.30 -16.05
C GLY A 141 -7.25 -7.47 -16.42
#